data_00db4b17930accbdc20c5cbae10c81c8
#
_entry.id   00db4b17930accbdc20c5cbae10c81c8
#
_cell.length_a   1.000
_cell.length_b   1.000
_cell.length_c   1.000
_cell.angle_alpha   90.00
_cell.angle_beta   90.00
_cell.angle_gamma   90.00
#
_symmetry.space_group_name_H-M   'P 1'
#
loop_
_entity.id
_entity.type
_entity.pdbx_description
1 polymer ?
#
loop_
_entity_poly.entity_id
_entity_poly.type
_entity_poly.pdbx_seq_one_letter_code
_entity_poly.pdbx_strand_id
1 'polypeptide(L)'
;VFMPDGTLGLVQIFPGKIVKLTLDGDPAGEFNPDTGDATAGGFLALVNCRSAGGNLVLSGVQVRANDAGDGQIRSYFVRSYATDGSLQADYFGKQVEWVFGPGFKLRESENDFIWWRMDVGPDGRLVVCEPRNEYALSVYAPDGTLERVIEREYESWERNETVYERFESIMAAQSANFPFEVETEIETLEQDVGDLRVASDGSIWVLPSRQMYDPEPGSFATYDVFTPDGTFAEQVKVICPGDPALDRLVFAGEGLAFQVTGFWDAVLSAAAAGGGSDEAAPMEVICYKIR
;
A
#
# COMPACT_ATOMS: atom_id res chain seq x y z
N VAL A 1 -11.29 7.67 -0.43
CA VAL A 1 -11.86 7.17 0.84
C VAL A 1 -13.10 7.96 1.21
N PHE A 2 -14.13 7.33 1.77
CA PHE A 2 -15.21 8.05 2.43
C PHE A 2 -14.73 8.56 3.78
N MET A 3 -14.84 9.86 3.98
CA MET A 3 -14.41 10.51 5.21
C MET A 3 -15.49 10.37 6.29
N PRO A 4 -15.13 10.40 7.59
CA PRO A 4 -16.11 10.31 8.67
C PRO A 4 -17.17 11.44 8.69
N ASP A 5 -16.87 12.58 8.08
CA ASP A 5 -17.79 13.71 7.94
C ASP A 5 -18.74 13.60 6.72
N GLY A 6 -18.72 12.46 6.01
CA GLY A 6 -19.56 12.19 4.85
C GLY A 6 -19.02 12.76 3.53
N THR A 7 -17.85 13.36 3.52
CA THR A 7 -17.18 13.83 2.29
C THR A 7 -16.39 12.70 1.61
N LEU A 8 -15.96 12.91 0.38
CA LEU A 8 -15.04 12.05 -0.35
C LEU A 8 -13.62 12.60 -0.20
N GLY A 9 -12.71 11.80 0.37
CA GLY A 9 -11.30 12.14 0.51
C GLY A 9 -10.46 11.59 -0.65
N LEU A 10 -9.71 12.46 -1.29
CA LEU A 10 -8.71 12.12 -2.30
C LEU A 10 -7.33 12.26 -1.67
N VAL A 11 -6.62 11.13 -1.55
CA VAL A 11 -5.26 11.13 -1.00
C VAL A 11 -4.32 11.79 -2.02
N GLN A 12 -3.72 12.89 -1.62
CA GLN A 12 -2.64 13.54 -2.37
C GLN A 12 -1.31 13.04 -1.80
N ILE A 13 -0.52 12.38 -2.64
CA ILE A 13 0.75 11.78 -2.20
C ILE A 13 1.71 12.89 -1.77
N PHE A 14 1.88 13.92 -2.59
CA PHE A 14 2.83 15.01 -2.32
C PHE A 14 2.27 16.38 -2.74
N PRO A 15 2.34 17.38 -1.86
CA PRO A 15 2.53 17.28 -0.40
C PRO A 15 1.42 16.43 0.23
N GLY A 16 1.78 15.62 1.26
CA GLY A 16 0.89 14.64 1.85
C GLY A 16 -0.30 15.26 2.59
N LYS A 17 -1.49 15.17 1.99
CA LYS A 17 -2.77 15.62 2.56
C LYS A 17 -3.94 14.86 1.94
N ILE A 18 -5.13 15.06 2.47
CA ILE A 18 -6.35 14.57 1.85
C ILE A 18 -7.19 15.78 1.40
N VAL A 19 -7.46 15.88 0.12
CA VAL A 19 -8.37 16.87 -0.45
C VAL A 19 -9.79 16.34 -0.32
N LYS A 20 -10.70 17.13 0.27
CA LYS A 20 -12.08 16.71 0.48
C LYS A 20 -13.01 17.31 -0.56
N LEU A 21 -13.92 16.48 -1.05
CA LEU A 21 -15.00 16.85 -1.95
C LEU A 21 -16.34 16.46 -1.34
N THR A 22 -17.39 17.20 -1.66
CA THR A 22 -18.75 16.73 -1.45
C THR A 22 -19.05 15.54 -2.38
N LEU A 23 -20.15 14.83 -2.16
CA LEU A 23 -20.57 13.76 -3.07
C LEU A 23 -20.98 14.28 -4.46
N ASP A 24 -21.27 15.57 -4.59
CA ASP A 24 -21.57 16.25 -5.85
C ASP A 24 -20.28 16.73 -6.57
N GLY A 25 -19.09 16.54 -5.94
CA GLY A 25 -17.78 16.90 -6.49
C GLY A 25 -17.31 18.31 -6.16
N ASP A 26 -18.02 19.07 -5.35
CA ASP A 26 -17.61 20.40 -4.94
C ASP A 26 -16.49 20.35 -3.89
N PRO A 27 -15.53 21.31 -3.89
CA PRO A 27 -14.50 21.39 -2.86
C PRO A 27 -15.09 21.50 -1.43
N ALA A 28 -14.63 20.64 -0.51
CA ALA A 28 -15.08 20.58 0.88
C ALA A 28 -13.94 20.78 1.89
N GLY A 29 -12.81 21.33 1.45
CA GLY A 29 -11.64 21.60 2.27
C GLY A 29 -10.57 20.52 2.20
N GLU A 30 -9.72 20.48 3.21
CA GLU A 30 -8.58 19.56 3.28
C GLU A 30 -8.48 18.96 4.67
N PHE A 31 -7.84 17.78 4.74
CA PHE A 31 -7.41 17.17 5.98
C PHE A 31 -5.88 17.07 5.96
N ASN A 32 -5.24 17.58 7.00
CA ASN A 32 -3.81 17.54 7.19
C ASN A 32 -3.53 16.79 8.51
N PRO A 33 -2.83 15.65 8.50
CA PRO A 33 -2.47 14.97 9.74
C PRO A 33 -1.45 15.80 10.52
N ASP A 34 -1.60 15.85 11.83
CA ASP A 34 -0.58 16.43 12.70
C ASP A 34 0.64 15.49 12.75
N THR A 35 1.72 15.93 12.14
CA THR A 35 2.98 15.18 12.09
C THR A 35 3.99 15.67 13.13
N GLY A 36 3.62 16.65 13.94
CA GLY A 36 4.52 17.32 14.84
C GLY A 36 5.70 17.97 14.11
N ASP A 37 6.83 18.09 14.77
CA ASP A 37 8.07 18.65 14.21
C ASP A 37 8.84 17.67 13.30
N ALA A 38 8.30 16.46 13.07
CA ALA A 38 9.00 15.39 12.36
C ALA A 38 9.30 15.74 10.89
N THR A 39 8.60 16.73 10.32
CA THR A 39 8.83 17.22 8.94
C THR A 39 9.63 18.52 8.87
N ALA A 40 10.17 19.01 9.98
CA ALA A 40 10.97 20.24 9.97
C ALA A 40 12.13 20.11 8.97
N GLY A 41 12.12 20.94 7.93
CA GLY A 41 13.10 20.92 6.85
C GLY A 41 12.95 19.75 5.85
N GLY A 42 11.80 19.06 5.83
CA GLY A 42 11.52 17.93 4.97
C GLY A 42 10.10 17.94 4.41
N PHE A 43 9.56 16.77 4.13
CA PHE A 43 8.22 16.62 3.59
C PHE A 43 7.50 15.37 4.11
N LEU A 44 6.18 15.38 3.96
CA LEU A 44 5.28 14.25 4.14
C LEU A 44 4.81 13.74 2.77
N ALA A 45 4.85 12.43 2.56
CA ALA A 45 4.10 11.76 1.51
C ALA A 45 3.08 10.80 2.12
N LEU A 46 1.83 10.86 1.69
CA LEU A 46 0.77 9.92 2.07
C LEU A 46 0.51 8.97 0.92
N VAL A 47 0.46 7.67 1.20
CA VAL A 47 0.25 6.66 0.15
C VAL A 47 -1.14 6.04 0.26
N ASN A 48 -1.60 5.76 1.47
CA ASN A 48 -2.89 5.10 1.67
C ASN A 48 -3.68 5.74 2.81
N CYS A 49 -5.00 5.65 2.71
CA CYS A 49 -5.93 6.08 3.74
C CYS A 49 -7.09 5.09 3.83
N ARG A 50 -7.46 4.75 5.06
CA ARG A 50 -8.67 4.00 5.39
C ARG A 50 -9.46 4.76 6.45
N SER A 51 -10.78 4.64 6.40
CA SER A 51 -11.67 5.26 7.39
C SER A 51 -12.36 4.16 8.18
N ALA A 52 -12.24 4.20 9.50
CA ALA A 52 -12.90 3.27 10.39
C ALA A 52 -13.16 3.89 11.77
N GLY A 53 -14.32 3.61 12.36
CA GLY A 53 -14.64 4.03 13.71
C GLY A 53 -14.60 5.54 13.96
N GLY A 54 -14.76 6.36 12.91
CA GLY A 54 -14.67 7.81 13.01
C GLY A 54 -13.25 8.39 12.88
N ASN A 55 -12.24 7.53 12.76
CA ASN A 55 -10.84 7.90 12.57
C ASN A 55 -10.37 7.61 11.14
N LEU A 56 -9.21 8.16 10.78
CA LEU A 56 -8.50 7.90 9.55
C LEU A 56 -7.21 7.16 9.85
N VAL A 57 -7.03 5.98 9.27
CA VAL A 57 -5.77 5.24 9.33
C VAL A 57 -4.98 5.56 8.07
N LEU A 58 -3.80 6.15 8.25
CA LEU A 58 -2.93 6.61 7.19
C LEU A 58 -1.63 5.80 7.16
N SER A 59 -1.15 5.50 5.97
CA SER A 59 0.23 5.09 5.77
C SER A 59 0.96 6.11 4.90
N GLY A 60 2.23 6.34 5.24
CA GLY A 60 3.03 7.34 4.55
C GLY A 60 4.50 7.29 4.95
N VAL A 61 5.24 8.26 4.46
CA VAL A 61 6.64 8.47 4.81
C VAL A 61 6.90 9.95 5.11
N GLN A 62 7.55 10.21 6.22
CA GLN A 62 8.12 11.51 6.56
C GLN A 62 9.60 11.48 6.18
N VAL A 63 10.03 12.46 5.42
CA VAL A 63 11.43 12.59 4.99
C VAL A 63 11.98 13.89 5.55
N ARG A 64 13.13 13.82 6.19
CA ARG A 64 13.89 14.99 6.66
C ARG A 64 15.37 14.83 6.35
N ALA A 65 16.13 15.91 6.35
CA ALA A 65 17.58 15.82 6.30
C ALA A 65 18.10 15.05 7.52
N ASN A 66 19.18 14.29 7.36
CA ASN A 66 19.90 13.72 8.49
C ASN A 66 20.70 14.81 9.24
N ASP A 67 21.19 14.49 10.44
CA ASP A 67 21.87 15.46 11.29
C ASP A 67 23.23 15.92 10.73
N ALA A 68 23.86 15.10 9.88
CA ALA A 68 25.10 15.43 9.19
C ALA A 68 24.90 16.34 7.97
N GLY A 69 23.69 16.44 7.45
CA GLY A 69 23.34 17.25 6.27
C GLY A 69 23.80 16.64 4.93
N ASP A 70 24.23 15.38 4.94
CA ASP A 70 24.69 14.63 3.77
C ASP A 70 23.73 13.54 3.32
N GLY A 71 22.49 13.52 3.88
CA GLY A 71 21.55 12.48 3.60
C GLY A 71 20.14 12.80 4.07
N GLN A 72 19.33 11.75 4.12
CA GLN A 72 17.91 11.80 4.53
C GLN A 72 17.59 10.71 5.55
N ILE A 73 16.73 11.05 6.49
CA ILE A 73 16.03 10.07 7.33
C ILE A 73 14.61 9.94 6.78
N ARG A 74 14.23 8.72 6.46
CA ARG A 74 12.92 8.33 5.94
C ARG A 74 12.20 7.53 7.02
N SER A 75 11.15 8.10 7.60
CA SER A 75 10.35 7.48 8.65
C SER A 75 9.01 7.05 8.05
N TYR A 76 8.90 5.77 7.74
CA TYR A 76 7.66 5.14 7.29
C TYR A 76 6.75 4.89 8.49
N PHE A 77 5.46 5.05 8.31
CA PHE A 77 4.51 4.92 9.40
C PHE A 77 3.14 4.37 8.97
N VAL A 78 2.45 3.75 9.92
CA VAL A 78 1.00 3.54 9.91
C VAL A 78 0.43 4.11 11.19
N ARG A 79 -0.46 5.09 11.08
CA ARG A 79 -1.01 5.85 12.20
C ARG A 79 -2.48 6.12 12.00
N SER A 80 -3.23 6.20 13.11
CA SER A 80 -4.60 6.71 13.09
C SER A 80 -4.68 8.14 13.60
N TYR A 81 -5.59 8.89 12.98
CA TYR A 81 -5.83 10.30 13.28
C TYR A 81 -7.33 10.55 13.45
N ALA A 82 -7.70 11.41 14.38
CA ALA A 82 -9.04 11.96 14.44
C ALA A 82 -9.30 12.92 13.26
N THR A 83 -10.55 13.28 13.05
CA THR A 83 -10.95 14.16 11.93
C THR A 83 -10.41 15.60 12.02
N ASP A 84 -9.92 16.02 13.19
CA ASP A 84 -9.22 17.28 13.39
C ASP A 84 -7.72 17.21 13.10
N GLY A 85 -7.21 16.04 12.72
CA GLY A 85 -5.80 15.79 12.42
C GLY A 85 -4.96 15.34 13.60
N SER A 86 -5.51 15.29 14.81
CA SER A 86 -4.78 14.83 16.00
C SER A 86 -4.46 13.34 15.95
N LEU A 87 -3.22 12.97 16.30
CA LEU A 87 -2.76 11.58 16.38
C LEU A 87 -3.53 10.83 17.46
N GLN A 88 -4.08 9.67 17.11
CA GLN A 88 -4.82 8.77 18.01
C GLN A 88 -4.00 7.53 18.37
N ALA A 89 -3.38 6.88 17.39
CA ALA A 89 -2.52 5.72 17.61
C ALA A 89 -1.37 5.69 16.61
N ASP A 90 -0.22 5.22 17.04
CA ASP A 90 0.93 4.87 16.21
C ASP A 90 1.06 3.36 16.22
N TYR A 91 0.72 2.69 15.10
CA TYR A 91 0.68 1.24 15.05
C TYR A 91 2.07 0.65 14.91
N PHE A 92 2.76 1.05 13.86
CA PHE A 92 4.15 0.66 13.63
C PHE A 92 4.81 1.55 12.55
N GLY A 93 6.11 1.42 12.42
CA GLY A 93 6.87 2.11 11.40
C GLY A 93 8.27 1.53 11.26
N LYS A 94 8.96 1.95 10.22
CA LYS A 94 10.39 1.71 10.07
C LYS A 94 11.10 3.00 9.74
N GLN A 95 12.38 3.07 10.09
CA GLN A 95 13.23 4.19 9.73
C GLN A 95 14.41 3.71 8.91
N VAL A 96 14.71 4.44 7.86
CA VAL A 96 15.86 4.20 6.98
C VAL A 96 16.62 5.51 6.87
N GLU A 97 17.93 5.45 7.01
CA GLU A 97 18.81 6.57 6.75
C GLU A 97 19.54 6.36 5.43
N TRP A 98 19.40 7.32 4.53
CA TRP A 98 20.16 7.39 3.29
C TRP A 98 21.28 8.40 3.44
N VAL A 99 22.53 7.95 3.31
CA VAL A 99 23.70 8.82 3.28
C VAL A 99 24.17 8.93 1.83
N PHE A 100 24.05 10.13 1.27
CA PHE A 100 24.39 10.39 -0.13
C PHE A 100 25.88 10.52 -0.32
N GLY A 101 26.40 10.02 -1.43
CA GLY A 101 27.80 10.13 -1.78
C GLY A 101 28.34 8.87 -2.48
N PRO A 102 29.67 8.76 -2.58
CA PRO A 102 30.30 7.60 -3.20
C PRO A 102 29.91 6.29 -2.53
N GLY A 103 29.37 5.37 -3.34
CA GLY A 103 28.93 4.05 -2.85
C GLY A 103 27.50 4.03 -2.28
N PHE A 104 26.72 5.11 -2.43
CA PHE A 104 25.30 5.09 -2.11
C PHE A 104 24.58 4.05 -2.99
N LYS A 105 23.77 3.21 -2.34
CA LYS A 105 22.96 2.20 -3.01
C LYS A 105 21.49 2.42 -2.73
N LEU A 106 20.70 2.41 -3.79
CA LEU A 106 19.25 2.40 -3.69
C LEU A 106 18.77 0.94 -3.58
N ARG A 107 18.33 0.55 -2.39
CA ARG A 107 17.87 -0.83 -2.12
C ARG A 107 16.35 -0.90 -2.15
N GLU A 108 15.83 -1.88 -2.88
CA GLU A 108 14.39 -2.10 -2.93
C GLU A 108 13.82 -2.36 -1.53
N SER A 109 14.45 -3.21 -0.73
CA SER A 109 14.00 -3.53 0.64
C SER A 109 13.94 -2.32 1.58
N GLU A 110 14.77 -1.30 1.37
CA GLU A 110 14.71 -0.06 2.14
C GLU A 110 13.48 0.79 1.76
N ASN A 111 13.06 0.74 0.49
CA ASN A 111 11.88 1.46 -0.01
C ASN A 111 10.58 0.67 0.18
N ASP A 112 10.68 -0.66 0.34
CA ASP A 112 9.50 -1.48 0.58
C ASP A 112 8.83 -1.11 1.89
N PHE A 113 7.53 -0.96 1.85
CA PHE A 113 6.67 -0.79 3.00
C PHE A 113 5.31 -1.43 2.68
N ILE A 114 4.40 -1.42 3.62
CA ILE A 114 3.15 -2.20 3.58
C ILE A 114 2.05 -1.60 2.68
N TRP A 115 2.35 -0.73 1.78
CA TRP A 115 1.41 0.15 1.04
C TRP A 115 0.05 -0.48 0.69
N TRP A 116 0.06 -1.72 0.20
CA TRP A 116 -1.13 -2.45 -0.23
C TRP A 116 -1.44 -3.65 0.67
N ARG A 117 -0.53 -3.98 1.57
CA ARG A 117 -0.61 -5.12 2.48
C ARG A 117 -1.28 -4.75 3.80
N MET A 118 -2.22 -3.81 3.77
CA MET A 118 -2.98 -3.38 4.95
C MET A 118 -4.42 -3.02 4.60
N ASP A 119 -5.31 -3.29 5.53
CA ASP A 119 -6.67 -2.76 5.51
C ASP A 119 -7.22 -2.63 6.93
N VAL A 120 -8.35 -1.92 7.07
CA VAL A 120 -9.00 -1.70 8.36
C VAL A 120 -10.40 -2.30 8.33
N GLY A 121 -10.68 -3.14 9.32
CA GLY A 121 -11.97 -3.80 9.47
C GLY A 121 -13.08 -2.86 9.94
N PRO A 122 -14.35 -3.31 9.83
CA PRO A 122 -15.51 -2.54 10.26
C PRO A 122 -15.51 -2.25 11.78
N ASP A 123 -14.77 -3.02 12.56
CA ASP A 123 -14.56 -2.85 13.98
C ASP A 123 -13.40 -1.92 14.36
N GLY A 124 -12.75 -1.34 13.35
CA GLY A 124 -11.62 -0.43 13.49
C GLY A 124 -10.25 -1.09 13.67
N ARG A 125 -10.18 -2.42 13.66
CA ARG A 125 -8.91 -3.15 13.72
C ARG A 125 -8.13 -2.98 12.43
N LEU A 126 -6.84 -2.71 12.57
CA LEU A 126 -5.89 -2.75 11.47
C LEU A 126 -5.39 -4.19 11.28
N VAL A 127 -5.47 -4.69 10.05
CA VAL A 127 -4.83 -5.94 9.63
C VAL A 127 -3.72 -5.59 8.65
N VAL A 128 -2.51 -6.10 8.87
CA VAL A 128 -1.35 -5.75 8.04
C VAL A 128 -0.35 -6.90 7.97
N CYS A 129 0.25 -7.10 6.80
CA CYS A 129 1.42 -7.96 6.64
C CYS A 129 2.67 -7.09 6.68
N GLU A 130 3.34 -7.03 7.84
CA GLU A 130 4.53 -6.20 8.03
C GLU A 130 5.78 -6.80 7.35
N PRO A 131 6.10 -8.09 7.56
CA PRO A 131 7.28 -8.68 6.96
C PRO A 131 7.11 -8.85 5.44
N ARG A 132 8.23 -8.74 4.72
CA ARG A 132 8.23 -8.90 3.26
C ARG A 132 8.09 -10.36 2.85
N ASN A 133 8.90 -11.22 3.45
CA ASN A 133 9.05 -12.63 3.06
C ASN A 133 8.62 -13.58 4.19
N GLU A 134 7.53 -13.23 4.85
CA GLU A 134 6.82 -14.07 5.81
C GLU A 134 5.32 -13.83 5.65
N TYR A 135 4.56 -14.89 5.50
CA TYR A 135 3.11 -14.79 5.45
C TYR A 135 2.56 -14.68 6.87
N ALA A 136 2.71 -13.49 7.47
CA ALA A 136 2.31 -13.18 8.83
C ALA A 136 1.49 -11.89 8.88
N LEU A 137 0.24 -11.98 9.31
CA LEU A 137 -0.68 -10.86 9.42
C LEU A 137 -0.79 -10.41 10.87
N SER A 138 -0.31 -9.22 11.16
CA SER A 138 -0.50 -8.56 12.46
C SER A 138 -1.89 -7.93 12.52
N VAL A 139 -2.60 -8.13 13.62
CA VAL A 139 -3.91 -7.53 13.91
C VAL A 139 -3.77 -6.60 15.09
N TYR A 140 -4.00 -5.32 14.87
CA TYR A 140 -3.92 -4.29 15.89
C TYR A 140 -5.31 -3.79 16.29
N ALA A 141 -5.52 -3.57 17.58
CA ALA A 141 -6.67 -2.83 18.08
C ALA A 141 -6.62 -1.35 17.64
N PRO A 142 -7.76 -0.62 17.67
CA PRO A 142 -7.79 0.79 17.29
C PRO A 142 -6.87 1.72 18.10
N ASP A 143 -6.44 1.30 19.28
CA ASP A 143 -5.52 2.04 20.16
C ASP A 143 -4.03 1.77 19.85
N GLY A 144 -3.73 0.94 18.86
CA GLY A 144 -2.36 0.57 18.47
C GLY A 144 -1.81 -0.68 19.15
N THR A 145 -2.60 -1.34 20.02
CA THR A 145 -2.16 -2.55 20.70
C THR A 145 -2.17 -3.75 19.72
N LEU A 146 -1.06 -4.46 19.59
CA LEU A 146 -1.00 -5.72 18.83
C LEU A 146 -1.80 -6.78 19.59
N GLU A 147 -2.89 -7.29 19.00
CA GLU A 147 -3.76 -8.29 19.62
C GLU A 147 -3.35 -9.73 19.28
N ARG A 148 -2.94 -9.95 18.02
CA ARG A 148 -2.55 -11.27 17.54
C ARG A 148 -1.77 -11.19 16.23
N VAL A 149 -1.12 -12.33 15.89
CA VAL A 149 -0.51 -12.57 14.58
C VAL A 149 -1.17 -13.84 14.00
N ILE A 150 -1.52 -13.77 12.72
CA ILE A 150 -2.07 -14.89 11.94
C ILE A 150 -0.97 -15.33 10.98
N GLU A 151 -0.50 -16.54 11.14
CA GLU A 151 0.58 -17.10 10.31
C GLU A 151 0.04 -18.21 9.41
N ARG A 152 0.63 -18.34 8.24
CA ARG A 152 0.38 -19.44 7.32
C ARG A 152 1.70 -19.91 6.71
N GLU A 153 1.88 -21.24 6.58
CA GLU A 153 2.96 -21.77 5.79
C GLU A 153 2.84 -21.30 4.34
N TYR A 154 3.87 -20.65 3.85
CA TYR A 154 3.95 -20.13 2.51
C TYR A 154 5.39 -20.21 2.01
N GLU A 155 5.57 -20.66 0.78
CA GLU A 155 6.86 -20.64 0.10
C GLU A 155 6.96 -19.34 -0.70
N SER A 156 7.87 -18.47 -0.31
CA SER A 156 8.10 -17.19 -0.99
C SER A 156 8.36 -17.41 -2.48
N TRP A 157 7.75 -16.58 -3.30
CA TRP A 157 7.84 -16.72 -4.74
C TRP A 157 9.07 -15.99 -5.27
N GLU A 158 9.93 -16.76 -6.00
CA GLU A 158 11.07 -16.21 -6.71
C GLU A 158 10.58 -15.53 -7.99
N ARG A 159 10.96 -14.28 -8.19
CA ARG A 159 10.59 -13.49 -9.37
C ARG A 159 11.09 -14.15 -10.65
N ASN A 160 10.21 -14.29 -11.62
CA ASN A 160 10.62 -14.65 -12.97
C ASN A 160 11.33 -13.45 -13.65
N GLU A 161 11.98 -13.70 -14.78
CA GLU A 161 12.76 -12.71 -15.53
C GLU A 161 11.92 -11.43 -15.83
N THR A 162 10.68 -11.60 -16.29
CA THR A 162 9.80 -10.47 -16.64
C THR A 162 9.50 -9.56 -15.45
N VAL A 163 9.20 -10.13 -14.29
CA VAL A 163 8.92 -9.36 -13.08
C VAL A 163 10.19 -8.71 -12.55
N TYR A 164 11.31 -9.44 -12.56
CA TYR A 164 12.61 -8.90 -12.14
C TYR A 164 13.03 -7.70 -13.00
N GLU A 165 12.99 -7.81 -14.33
CA GLU A 165 13.30 -6.73 -15.27
C GLU A 165 12.39 -5.50 -15.09
N ARG A 166 11.12 -5.72 -14.74
CA ARG A 166 10.18 -4.64 -14.44
C ARG A 166 10.64 -3.83 -13.22
N PHE A 167 11.01 -4.49 -12.13
CA PHE A 167 11.53 -3.83 -10.94
C PHE A 167 12.89 -3.17 -11.19
N GLU A 168 13.75 -3.81 -11.98
CA GLU A 168 15.02 -3.22 -12.42
C GLU A 168 14.80 -1.88 -13.16
N SER A 169 13.84 -1.86 -14.06
CA SER A 169 13.47 -0.64 -14.79
C SER A 169 12.94 0.47 -13.87
N ILE A 170 12.12 0.12 -12.86
CA ILE A 170 11.61 1.07 -11.87
C ILE A 170 12.75 1.63 -11.03
N MET A 171 13.64 0.78 -10.54
CA MET A 171 14.78 1.21 -9.72
C MET A 171 15.77 2.05 -10.53
N ALA A 172 15.98 1.71 -11.79
CA ALA A 172 16.79 2.51 -12.71
C ALA A 172 16.18 3.91 -12.94
N ALA A 173 14.86 3.99 -13.14
CA ALA A 173 14.17 5.28 -13.28
C ALA A 173 14.24 6.12 -11.99
N GLN A 174 14.13 5.50 -10.81
CA GLN A 174 14.30 6.18 -9.53
C GLN A 174 15.74 6.67 -9.33
N SER A 175 16.74 5.85 -9.69
CA SER A 175 18.16 6.21 -9.57
C SER A 175 18.53 7.39 -10.44
N ALA A 176 17.88 7.55 -11.60
CA ALA A 176 18.11 8.68 -12.51
C ALA A 176 17.69 10.05 -11.93
N ASN A 177 16.93 10.08 -10.84
CA ASN A 177 16.57 11.33 -10.14
C ASN A 177 17.69 11.86 -9.23
N PHE A 178 18.76 11.10 -9.02
CA PHE A 178 19.90 11.56 -8.22
C PHE A 178 20.90 12.31 -9.10
N PRO A 179 21.57 13.36 -8.57
CA PRO A 179 22.57 14.13 -9.32
C PRO A 179 23.94 13.44 -9.40
N PHE A 180 24.05 12.17 -9.01
CA PHE A 180 25.23 11.33 -9.00
C PHE A 180 24.88 9.90 -9.36
N GLU A 181 25.86 9.08 -9.67
CA GLU A 181 25.67 7.67 -9.99
C GLU A 181 25.21 6.89 -8.73
N VAL A 182 24.17 6.09 -8.88
CA VAL A 182 23.56 5.29 -7.83
C VAL A 182 23.50 3.84 -8.28
N GLU A 183 24.08 2.95 -7.49
CA GLU A 183 23.89 1.51 -7.65
C GLU A 183 22.49 1.11 -7.15
N THR A 184 21.85 0.17 -7.82
CA THR A 184 20.57 -0.39 -7.41
C THR A 184 20.74 -1.82 -6.91
N GLU A 185 20.00 -2.17 -5.86
CA GLU A 185 19.94 -3.52 -5.31
C GLU A 185 18.48 -3.98 -5.29
N ILE A 186 18.19 -5.05 -6.02
CA ILE A 186 16.83 -5.54 -6.28
C ILE A 186 16.67 -6.90 -5.62
N GLU A 187 15.53 -7.12 -4.98
CA GLU A 187 15.21 -8.37 -4.32
C GLU A 187 14.87 -9.46 -5.36
N THR A 188 15.34 -10.67 -5.15
CA THR A 188 15.04 -11.83 -6.01
C THR A 188 13.71 -12.49 -5.62
N LEU A 189 13.34 -12.40 -4.33
CA LEU A 189 12.05 -12.86 -3.84
C LEU A 189 11.04 -11.72 -3.86
N GLU A 190 9.83 -12.03 -4.29
CA GLU A 190 8.70 -11.11 -4.14
C GLU A 190 8.20 -11.12 -2.70
N GLN A 191 7.50 -10.06 -2.29
CA GLN A 191 6.79 -10.04 -1.01
C GLN A 191 5.74 -11.16 -0.98
N ASP A 192 5.54 -11.82 0.16
CA ASP A 192 4.64 -12.98 0.23
C ASP A 192 3.16 -12.60 0.06
N VAL A 193 2.78 -11.41 0.51
CA VAL A 193 1.44 -10.85 0.36
C VAL A 193 1.45 -9.66 -0.60
N GLY A 194 0.68 -9.75 -1.68
CA GLY A 194 0.58 -8.68 -2.70
C GLY A 194 -0.51 -7.65 -2.39
N ASP A 195 -1.69 -8.08 -1.97
CA ASP A 195 -2.80 -7.20 -1.55
C ASP A 195 -3.55 -7.82 -0.37
N LEU A 196 -4.16 -6.99 0.47
CA LEU A 196 -4.93 -7.40 1.63
C LEU A 196 -6.19 -6.55 1.74
N ARG A 197 -7.32 -7.21 2.05
CA ARG A 197 -8.61 -6.57 2.29
C ARG A 197 -9.32 -7.16 3.49
N VAL A 198 -10.03 -6.30 4.22
CA VAL A 198 -10.99 -6.72 5.23
C VAL A 198 -12.38 -6.41 4.72
N ALA A 199 -13.21 -7.44 4.58
CA ALA A 199 -14.58 -7.30 4.10
C ALA A 199 -15.51 -6.72 5.18
N SER A 200 -16.73 -6.35 4.79
CA SER A 200 -17.71 -5.77 5.71
C SER A 200 -18.21 -6.72 6.79
N ASP A 201 -18.06 -8.03 6.60
CA ASP A 201 -18.32 -9.07 7.60
C ASP A 201 -17.12 -9.36 8.52
N GLY A 202 -16.00 -8.65 8.31
CA GLY A 202 -14.76 -8.80 9.03
C GLY A 202 -13.85 -9.92 8.52
N SER A 203 -14.23 -10.67 7.47
CA SER A 203 -13.36 -11.65 6.86
C SER A 203 -12.15 -10.98 6.22
N ILE A 204 -10.98 -11.65 6.31
CA ILE A 204 -9.71 -11.12 5.79
C ILE A 204 -9.39 -11.86 4.50
N TRP A 205 -9.27 -11.09 3.42
CA TRP A 205 -8.96 -11.58 2.08
C TRP A 205 -7.53 -11.20 1.73
N VAL A 206 -6.71 -12.18 1.48
CA VAL A 206 -5.29 -12.00 1.19
C VAL A 206 -4.99 -12.51 -0.21
N LEU A 207 -4.36 -11.68 -1.02
CA LEU A 207 -3.83 -12.05 -2.32
C LEU A 207 -2.33 -12.38 -2.16
N PRO A 208 -1.93 -13.65 -2.19
CA PRO A 208 -0.52 -14.01 -2.20
C PRO A 208 0.13 -13.55 -3.52
N SER A 209 1.39 -13.13 -3.47
CA SER A 209 2.08 -12.62 -4.66
C SER A 209 2.20 -13.64 -5.78
N ARG A 210 2.36 -14.92 -5.46
CA ARG A 210 2.33 -15.99 -6.47
C ARG A 210 1.04 -15.94 -7.29
N GLN A 211 -0.10 -15.69 -6.66
CA GLN A 211 -1.38 -15.59 -7.34
C GLN A 211 -1.54 -14.29 -8.15
N MET A 212 -0.71 -13.31 -7.86
CA MET A 212 -0.65 -12.06 -8.61
C MET A 212 0.17 -12.19 -9.89
N TYR A 213 1.28 -12.95 -9.85
CA TYR A 213 2.24 -13.03 -10.96
C TYR A 213 2.26 -14.38 -11.69
N ASP A 214 1.71 -15.44 -11.08
CA ASP A 214 1.62 -16.79 -11.65
C ASP A 214 0.29 -17.44 -11.21
N PRO A 215 -0.86 -16.84 -11.58
CA PRO A 215 -2.17 -17.39 -11.23
C PRO A 215 -2.44 -18.72 -11.95
N GLU A 216 -3.32 -19.52 -11.35
CA GLU A 216 -3.77 -20.74 -12.01
C GLU A 216 -4.44 -20.44 -13.37
N PRO A 217 -4.17 -21.23 -14.42
CA PRO A 217 -4.77 -21.03 -15.72
C PRO A 217 -6.30 -20.96 -15.66
N GLY A 218 -6.88 -19.91 -16.27
CA GLY A 218 -8.32 -19.67 -16.30
C GLY A 218 -8.91 -19.03 -15.06
N SER A 219 -8.07 -18.58 -14.12
CA SER A 219 -8.47 -17.71 -13.02
C SER A 219 -7.84 -16.33 -13.16
N PHE A 220 -8.48 -15.33 -12.58
CA PHE A 220 -7.84 -14.05 -12.31
C PHE A 220 -6.84 -14.20 -11.16
N ALA A 221 -7.29 -14.68 -9.99
CA ALA A 221 -6.44 -14.95 -8.85
C ALA A 221 -7.15 -15.88 -7.86
N THR A 222 -6.38 -16.47 -6.95
CA THR A 222 -6.92 -17.20 -5.79
C THR A 222 -6.56 -16.45 -4.52
N TYR A 223 -7.57 -16.09 -3.74
CA TYR A 223 -7.43 -15.41 -2.45
C TYR A 223 -7.48 -16.43 -1.32
N ASP A 224 -6.64 -16.22 -0.33
CA ASP A 224 -6.78 -16.88 0.97
C ASP A 224 -7.77 -16.08 1.81
N VAL A 225 -8.75 -16.75 2.39
CA VAL A 225 -9.79 -16.13 3.21
C VAL A 225 -9.69 -16.64 4.64
N PHE A 226 -9.61 -15.69 5.57
CA PHE A 226 -9.63 -15.97 6.98
C PHE A 226 -10.91 -15.38 7.60
N THR A 227 -11.42 -16.04 8.62
CA THR A 227 -12.53 -15.54 9.44
C THR A 227 -12.08 -14.31 10.25
N PRO A 228 -13.00 -13.51 10.83
CA PRO A 228 -12.64 -12.34 11.63
C PRO A 228 -11.77 -12.66 12.86
N ASP A 229 -11.79 -13.91 13.35
CA ASP A 229 -10.92 -14.37 14.45
C ASP A 229 -9.53 -14.84 13.97
N GLY A 230 -9.28 -14.83 12.65
CA GLY A 230 -8.01 -15.19 12.05
C GLY A 230 -7.83 -16.66 11.72
N THR A 231 -8.92 -17.45 11.81
CA THR A 231 -8.88 -18.86 11.38
C THR A 231 -8.94 -18.93 9.85
N PHE A 232 -8.06 -19.70 9.23
CA PHE A 232 -8.13 -19.96 7.80
C PHE A 232 -9.46 -20.66 7.46
N ALA A 233 -10.25 -20.05 6.59
CA ALA A 233 -11.55 -20.56 6.19
C ALA A 233 -11.46 -21.38 4.88
N GLU A 234 -10.99 -20.75 3.82
CA GLU A 234 -10.95 -21.35 2.49
C GLU A 234 -10.04 -20.57 1.54
N GLN A 235 -9.82 -21.14 0.37
CA GLN A 235 -9.30 -20.42 -0.80
C GLN A 235 -10.43 -20.12 -1.76
N VAL A 236 -10.53 -18.86 -2.17
CA VAL A 236 -11.55 -18.40 -3.13
C VAL A 236 -10.90 -18.09 -4.46
N LYS A 237 -11.22 -18.90 -5.47
CA LYS A 237 -10.79 -18.69 -6.84
C LYS A 237 -11.70 -17.70 -7.54
N VAL A 238 -11.14 -16.58 -7.96
CA VAL A 238 -11.85 -15.55 -8.70
C VAL A 238 -11.66 -15.77 -10.20
N ILE A 239 -12.76 -15.76 -10.95
CA ILE A 239 -12.78 -15.92 -12.40
C ILE A 239 -13.37 -14.66 -13.02
N CYS A 240 -12.54 -13.83 -13.59
CA CYS A 240 -12.90 -12.69 -14.41
C CYS A 240 -11.80 -12.45 -15.46
N PRO A 241 -12.08 -11.68 -16.54
CA PRO A 241 -11.02 -11.22 -17.44
C PRO A 241 -10.00 -10.35 -16.72
N GLY A 242 -8.79 -10.24 -17.28
CA GLY A 242 -7.74 -9.35 -16.79
C GLY A 242 -6.48 -10.08 -16.34
N ASP A 243 -5.53 -9.31 -15.83
CA ASP A 243 -4.24 -9.76 -15.36
C ASP A 243 -4.02 -9.20 -13.93
N PRO A 244 -3.93 -10.05 -12.91
CA PRO A 244 -3.78 -9.58 -11.53
C PRO A 244 -2.44 -8.87 -11.26
N ALA A 245 -1.43 -9.02 -12.15
CA ALA A 245 -0.19 -8.27 -12.09
C ALA A 245 -0.34 -6.81 -12.58
N LEU A 246 -1.40 -6.52 -13.31
CA LEU A 246 -1.69 -5.18 -13.87
C LEU A 246 -2.94 -4.56 -13.24
N ASP A 247 -3.94 -5.37 -12.95
CA ASP A 247 -5.27 -4.96 -12.55
C ASP A 247 -5.47 -5.13 -11.04
N ARG A 248 -6.35 -4.33 -10.48
CA ARG A 248 -6.73 -4.48 -9.08
C ARG A 248 -8.20 -4.81 -8.94
N LEU A 249 -8.51 -5.82 -8.14
CA LEU A 249 -9.87 -6.18 -7.79
C LEU A 249 -10.22 -5.66 -6.39
N VAL A 250 -11.36 -4.99 -6.27
CA VAL A 250 -11.90 -4.46 -5.01
C VAL A 250 -13.27 -5.06 -4.76
N PHE A 251 -13.39 -5.83 -3.69
CA PHE A 251 -14.69 -6.34 -3.26
C PHE A 251 -15.45 -5.25 -2.50
N ALA A 252 -16.61 -4.89 -3.03
CA ALA A 252 -17.56 -4.02 -2.34
C ALA A 252 -18.68 -4.90 -1.76
N GLY A 253 -19.31 -4.46 -0.72
CA GLY A 253 -20.44 -5.17 -0.13
C GLY A 253 -21.55 -5.49 -1.15
N GLU A 254 -22.56 -6.25 -0.73
CA GLU A 254 -23.75 -6.58 -1.55
C GLU A 254 -23.48 -7.42 -2.81
N GLY A 255 -22.40 -8.21 -2.82
CA GLY A 255 -22.05 -9.08 -3.94
C GLY A 255 -21.55 -8.33 -5.18
N LEU A 256 -20.91 -7.19 -4.98
CA LEU A 256 -20.28 -6.42 -6.05
C LEU A 256 -18.76 -6.52 -5.96
N ALA A 257 -18.09 -6.54 -7.10
CA ALA A 257 -16.65 -6.35 -7.21
C ALA A 257 -16.36 -5.33 -8.32
N PHE A 258 -15.30 -4.55 -8.12
CA PHE A 258 -14.81 -3.59 -9.08
C PHE A 258 -13.40 -3.97 -9.48
N GLN A 259 -13.18 -4.11 -10.78
CA GLN A 259 -11.84 -4.25 -11.36
C GLN A 259 -11.39 -2.89 -11.89
N VAL A 260 -10.21 -2.48 -11.50
CA VAL A 260 -9.54 -1.32 -12.05
C VAL A 260 -8.41 -1.83 -12.94
N THR A 261 -8.59 -1.72 -14.26
CA THR A 261 -7.61 -2.20 -15.24
C THR A 261 -6.39 -1.30 -15.26
N GLY A 262 -5.19 -1.89 -15.43
CA GLY A 262 -3.93 -1.15 -15.49
C GLY A 262 -3.56 -0.41 -14.19
N PHE A 263 -4.19 -0.77 -13.05
CA PHE A 263 -3.96 -0.09 -11.77
C PHE A 263 -2.51 -0.18 -11.30
N TRP A 264 -1.94 -1.39 -11.30
CA TRP A 264 -0.57 -1.59 -10.84
C TRP A 264 0.45 -0.96 -11.80
N ASP A 265 0.16 -0.99 -13.10
CA ASP A 265 0.98 -0.32 -14.09
C ASP A 265 1.02 1.20 -13.87
N ALA A 266 -0.13 1.82 -13.60
CA ALA A 266 -0.22 3.24 -13.28
C ALA A 266 0.51 3.59 -11.97
N VAL A 267 0.39 2.75 -10.93
CA VAL A 267 1.08 2.94 -9.65
C VAL A 267 2.60 2.85 -9.82
N LEU A 268 3.08 1.85 -10.55
CA LEU A 268 4.51 1.64 -10.78
C LEU A 268 5.10 2.72 -11.70
N SER A 269 4.35 3.13 -12.73
CA SER A 269 4.73 4.26 -13.59
C SER A 269 4.82 5.56 -12.79
N ALA A 270 3.89 5.81 -11.89
CA ALA A 270 3.96 6.97 -11.00
C ALA A 270 5.15 6.91 -10.03
N ALA A 271 5.52 5.71 -9.56
CA ALA A 271 6.71 5.51 -8.71
C ALA A 271 8.03 5.70 -9.48
N ALA A 272 8.04 5.34 -10.76
CA ALA A 272 9.18 5.57 -11.67
C ALA A 272 9.26 7.02 -12.15
N ALA A 273 8.15 7.75 -12.15
CA ALA A 273 8.03 9.03 -12.84
C ALA A 273 8.81 10.19 -12.19
N GLY A 274 10.02 10.32 -12.66
CA GLY A 274 10.56 11.61 -12.94
C GLY A 274 10.69 11.91 -14.45
N GLY A 275 10.24 11.05 -15.39
CA GLY A 275 10.53 11.33 -16.76
C GLY A 275 10.14 10.34 -17.88
N GLY A 276 9.23 9.44 -17.65
CA GLY A 276 8.74 8.60 -18.74
C GLY A 276 7.68 9.31 -19.57
N SER A 277 7.91 9.45 -20.90
CA SER A 277 6.97 10.06 -21.84
C SER A 277 5.92 9.07 -22.37
N ASP A 278 5.90 7.86 -21.91
CA ASP A 278 4.91 6.87 -22.36
C ASP A 278 3.61 7.10 -21.60
N GLU A 279 2.57 7.50 -22.34
CA GLU A 279 1.24 7.59 -21.80
C GLU A 279 0.82 6.20 -21.29
N ALA A 280 0.56 6.08 -20.00
CA ALA A 280 -0.02 4.89 -19.44
C ALA A 280 -1.35 4.59 -20.13
N ALA A 281 -1.66 3.30 -20.34
CA ALA A 281 -2.94 2.92 -20.88
C ALA A 281 -4.07 3.47 -20.00
N PRO A 282 -5.20 3.93 -20.57
CA PRO A 282 -6.30 4.45 -19.80
C PRO A 282 -6.84 3.36 -18.85
N MET A 283 -6.96 3.70 -17.59
CA MET A 283 -7.61 2.83 -16.60
C MET A 283 -9.11 2.79 -16.83
N GLU A 284 -9.69 1.61 -16.74
CA GLU A 284 -11.14 1.40 -16.76
C GLU A 284 -11.60 0.83 -15.42
N VAL A 285 -12.81 1.20 -15.01
CA VAL A 285 -13.46 0.60 -13.84
C VAL A 285 -14.61 -0.26 -14.31
N ILE A 286 -14.50 -1.56 -14.09
CA ILE A 286 -15.50 -2.55 -14.49
C ILE A 286 -16.20 -3.06 -13.24
N CYS A 287 -17.53 -2.97 -13.20
CA CYS A 287 -18.34 -3.48 -12.09
C CYS A 287 -18.86 -4.88 -12.41
N TYR A 288 -18.61 -5.82 -11.52
CA TYR A 288 -19.12 -7.19 -11.58
C TYR A 288 -20.15 -7.44 -10.47
N LYS A 289 -21.14 -8.24 -10.79
CA LYS A 289 -21.98 -8.87 -9.79
C LYS A 289 -21.43 -10.27 -9.52
N ILE A 290 -21.05 -10.51 -8.26
CA ILE A 290 -20.56 -11.81 -7.80
C ILE A 290 -21.71 -12.81 -7.82
N ARG A 291 -21.46 -14.01 -8.32
CA ARG A 291 -22.44 -15.10 -8.41
C ARG A 291 -21.98 -16.29 -7.57
#